data_cdbc6cd67eca1b4cee4d59bede4bf7f7
#
_entry.id   cdbc6cd67eca1b4cee4d59bede4bf7f7
#
_cell.length_a   1.000
_cell.length_b   1.000
_cell.length_c   1.000
_cell.angle_alpha   90.00
_cell.angle_beta   90.00
_cell.angle_gamma   90.00
#
_symmetry.space_group_name_H-M   'P 1'
#
loop_
_entity.id
_entity.type
_entity.pdbx_description
1 polymer ?
#
loop_
_entity_poly.entity_id
_entity_poly.type
_entity_poly.pdbx_seq_one_letter_code
_entity_poly.pdbx_strand_id
1 'polypeptide(L)'
;MATSPSQSDALIDQPPSLESDSQLSSVVYDMSQQVQMAMTNMLKMISEVDQNSAGIMEEIDKCKNSVLEKKKLLEEEKEQFQNAAYAVLEMLNNRN
;
A
#
# COMPACT_ATOMS: atom_id res chain seq x y z
N MET A 1 47.95 -3.96 -56.27
CA MET A 1 47.89 -4.57 -55.51
C MET A 1 47.66 -4.10 -54.19
N ALA A 2 47.95 -3.22 -53.65
CA ALA A 2 47.92 -2.96 -52.31
C ALA A 2 46.90 -1.95 -51.94
N THR A 3 45.78 -2.10 -52.36
CA THR A 3 44.82 -1.07 -52.12
C THR A 3 43.94 -1.33 -50.96
N SER A 4 43.91 -2.50 -50.59
CA SER A 4 42.87 -2.89 -49.68
C SER A 4 43.01 -2.48 -48.28
N PRO A 5 44.15 -2.41 -47.65
CA PRO A 5 44.27 -2.14 -46.24
C PRO A 5 43.75 -0.77 -45.87
N SER A 6 44.01 0.23 -46.67
CA SER A 6 43.55 1.57 -46.29
C SER A 6 42.05 1.75 -46.42
N GLN A 7 41.46 1.08 -47.36
CA GLN A 7 40.01 1.12 -47.45
C GLN A 7 39.33 0.38 -46.30
N SER A 8 39.91 -0.72 -45.93
CA SER A 8 39.39 -1.46 -44.77
C SER A 8 39.51 -0.66 -43.49
N ASP A 9 40.63 -0.01 -43.31
CA ASP A 9 40.84 0.81 -42.15
C ASP A 9 39.88 1.98 -42.10
N ALA A 10 39.63 2.60 -43.25
CA ALA A 10 38.69 3.69 -43.35
C ALA A 10 37.28 3.24 -43.02
N LEU A 11 36.91 2.05 -43.44
CA LEU A 11 35.57 1.52 -43.13
C LEU A 11 35.44 1.15 -41.66
N ILE A 12 36.50 0.71 -41.02
CA ILE A 12 36.46 0.35 -39.62
C ILE A 12 36.39 1.58 -38.74
N ASP A 13 37.08 2.62 -39.08
CA ASP A 13 37.15 3.82 -38.27
C ASP A 13 35.99 4.78 -38.49
N GLN A 14 35.08 4.41 -39.35
CA GLN A 14 34.07 5.35 -39.75
C GLN A 14 32.77 5.25 -38.94
N PRO A 15 31.82 6.01 -39.31
CA PRO A 15 30.53 6.19 -38.66
C PRO A 15 29.84 5.00 -38.02
N PRO A 16 30.05 3.74 -38.40
CA PRO A 16 29.36 2.65 -37.69
C PRO A 16 29.59 2.66 -36.20
N SER A 17 30.78 3.02 -35.80
CA SER A 17 31.14 3.10 -34.38
C SER A 17 30.42 4.25 -33.70
N LEU A 18 30.35 5.40 -34.33
CA LEU A 18 29.66 6.56 -33.80
C LEU A 18 28.14 6.37 -33.77
N GLU A 19 27.58 5.75 -34.78
CA GLU A 19 26.16 5.41 -34.79
C GLU A 19 25.83 4.41 -33.68
N SER A 20 26.68 3.42 -33.51
CA SER A 20 26.51 2.42 -32.49
C SER A 20 26.52 3.03 -31.09
N ASP A 21 27.45 3.92 -30.85
CA ASP A 21 27.57 4.63 -29.58
C ASP A 21 26.36 5.52 -29.35
N SER A 22 25.89 6.20 -30.39
CA SER A 22 24.72 7.07 -30.29
C SER A 22 23.47 6.24 -30.04
N GLN A 23 23.31 5.12 -30.71
CA GLN A 23 22.19 4.22 -30.51
C GLN A 23 22.21 3.63 -29.09
N LEU A 24 23.39 3.22 -28.64
CA LEU A 24 23.55 2.69 -27.32
C LEU A 24 23.21 3.72 -26.26
N SER A 25 23.68 4.96 -26.42
CA SER A 25 23.34 6.06 -25.52
C SER A 25 21.84 6.31 -25.48
N SER A 26 21.17 6.25 -26.63
CA SER A 26 19.73 6.44 -26.73
C SER A 26 18.98 5.32 -25.98
N VAL A 27 19.41 4.09 -26.17
CA VAL A 27 18.81 2.94 -25.49
C VAL A 27 19.01 3.05 -23.98
N VAL A 28 20.19 3.41 -23.54
CA VAL A 28 20.48 3.58 -22.11
C VAL A 28 19.62 4.70 -21.52
N TYR A 29 19.48 5.79 -22.23
CA TYR A 29 18.61 6.89 -21.81
C TYR A 29 17.17 6.46 -21.67
N ASP A 30 16.64 5.77 -22.68
CA ASP A 30 15.27 5.27 -22.66
C ASP A 30 15.03 4.29 -21.53
N MET A 31 15.96 3.37 -21.31
CA MET A 31 15.90 2.42 -20.20
C MET A 31 15.94 3.13 -18.86
N SER A 32 16.80 4.12 -18.73
CA SER A 32 16.90 4.92 -17.53
C SER A 32 15.58 5.64 -17.22
N GLN A 33 14.96 6.22 -18.23
CA GLN A 33 13.65 6.84 -18.07
C GLN A 33 12.57 5.85 -17.67
N GLN A 34 12.55 4.70 -18.30
CA GLN A 34 11.58 3.65 -17.95
C GLN A 34 11.76 3.18 -16.51
N VAL A 35 13.00 3.01 -16.07
CA VAL A 35 13.29 2.65 -14.69
C VAL A 35 12.81 3.74 -13.73
N GLN A 36 13.07 5.00 -14.04
CA GLN A 36 12.61 6.11 -13.21
C GLN A 36 11.09 6.16 -13.10
N MET A 37 10.40 5.96 -14.22
CA MET A 37 8.94 5.91 -14.23
C MET A 37 8.41 4.76 -13.40
N ALA A 38 9.03 3.58 -13.55
CA ALA A 38 8.66 2.41 -12.77
C ALA A 38 8.86 2.64 -11.27
N MET A 39 10.00 3.26 -10.89
CA MET A 39 10.27 3.59 -9.49
C MET A 39 9.27 4.60 -8.94
N THR A 40 8.93 5.61 -9.72
CA THR A 40 7.93 6.60 -9.32
C THR A 40 6.57 5.94 -9.10
N ASN A 41 6.17 5.06 -10.00
CA ASN A 41 4.93 4.30 -9.87
C ASN A 41 4.95 3.39 -8.64
N MET A 42 6.07 2.73 -8.38
CA MET A 42 6.22 1.88 -7.18
C MET A 42 6.08 2.70 -5.90
N LEU A 43 6.73 3.86 -5.84
CA LEU A 43 6.63 4.74 -4.67
C LEU A 43 5.20 5.23 -4.46
N LYS A 44 4.51 5.54 -5.55
CA LYS A 44 3.10 5.93 -5.49
C LYS A 44 2.23 4.79 -4.96
N MET A 45 2.46 3.58 -5.43
CA MET A 45 1.74 2.40 -4.95
C MET A 45 2.00 2.13 -3.47
N ILE A 46 3.24 2.27 -3.04
CA ILE A 46 3.60 2.13 -1.62
C ILE A 46 2.85 3.15 -0.78
N SER A 47 2.81 4.40 -1.24
CA SER A 47 2.06 5.47 -0.56
C SER A 47 0.57 5.15 -0.48
N GLU A 48 -0.02 4.63 -1.55
CA GLU A 48 -1.43 4.23 -1.58
C GLU A 48 -1.70 3.07 -0.59
N VAL A 49 -0.81 2.10 -0.55
CA VAL A 49 -0.91 0.98 0.40
C VAL A 49 -0.83 1.49 1.83
N ASP A 50 0.09 2.41 2.11
CA ASP A 50 0.22 2.99 3.45
C ASP A 50 -1.04 3.75 3.86
N GLN A 51 -1.62 4.53 2.94
CA GLN A 51 -2.86 5.26 3.20
C GLN A 51 -4.03 4.31 3.44
N ASN A 52 -4.13 3.25 2.64
CA ASN A 52 -5.16 2.23 2.82
C ASN A 52 -5.00 1.50 4.15
N SER A 53 -3.78 1.16 4.52
CA SER A 53 -3.48 0.54 5.81
C SER A 53 -3.90 1.42 6.97
N ALA A 54 -3.57 2.70 6.91
CA ALA A 54 -3.95 3.66 7.94
C ALA A 54 -5.47 3.79 8.03
N GLY A 55 -6.16 3.82 6.89
CA GLY A 55 -7.62 3.85 6.83
C GLY A 55 -8.27 2.62 7.45
N ILE A 56 -7.71 1.44 7.16
CA ILE A 56 -8.19 0.18 7.72
C ILE A 56 -8.00 0.16 9.25
N MET A 57 -6.85 0.61 9.73
CA MET A 57 -6.59 0.70 11.17
C MET A 57 -7.57 1.63 11.87
N GLU A 58 -7.89 2.75 11.24
CA GLU A 58 -8.88 3.69 11.76
C GLU A 58 -10.26 3.05 11.83
N GLU A 59 -10.65 2.31 10.80
CA GLU A 59 -11.92 1.58 10.79
C GLU A 59 -11.97 0.51 11.88
N ILE A 60 -10.88 -0.21 12.07
CA ILE A 60 -10.77 -1.22 13.13
C ILE A 60 -10.95 -0.56 14.50
N ASP A 61 -10.33 0.57 14.74
CA ASP A 61 -10.46 1.29 16.00
C ASP A 61 -11.91 1.76 16.22
N LYS A 62 -12.56 2.26 15.19
CA LYS A 62 -13.96 2.65 15.27
C LYS A 62 -14.87 1.47 15.58
N CYS A 63 -14.66 0.34 14.93
CA CYS A 63 -15.39 -0.89 15.19
C CYS A 63 -15.18 -1.38 16.63
N LYS A 64 -13.94 -1.37 17.09
CA LYS A 64 -13.58 -1.75 18.45
C LYS A 64 -14.31 -0.87 19.47
N ASN A 65 -14.29 0.44 19.27
CA ASN A 65 -14.96 1.37 20.17
C ASN A 65 -16.46 1.18 20.17
N SER A 66 -17.04 0.94 19.01
CA SER A 66 -18.47 0.66 18.87
C SER A 66 -18.87 -0.62 19.60
N VAL A 67 -18.07 -1.67 19.48
CA VAL A 67 -18.31 -2.95 20.16
C VAL A 67 -18.22 -2.78 21.67
N LEU A 68 -17.19 -2.06 22.16
CA LEU A 68 -17.04 -1.80 23.59
C LEU A 68 -18.19 -1.01 24.17
N GLU A 69 -18.69 -0.03 23.42
CA GLU A 69 -19.84 0.77 23.82
C GLU A 69 -21.10 -0.09 23.90
N LYS A 70 -21.34 -0.92 22.90
CA LYS A 70 -22.48 -1.84 22.90
C LYS A 70 -22.42 -2.82 24.06
N LYS A 71 -21.22 -3.36 24.33
CA LYS A 71 -21.02 -4.25 25.47
C LYS A 71 -21.37 -3.57 26.78
N LYS A 72 -20.92 -2.33 26.94
CA LYS A 72 -21.22 -1.53 28.14
C LYS A 72 -22.72 -1.33 28.30
N LEU A 73 -23.42 -0.97 27.24
CA LEU A 73 -24.88 -0.79 27.28
C LEU A 73 -25.61 -2.08 27.64
N LEU A 74 -25.18 -3.21 27.09
CA LEU A 74 -25.77 -4.50 27.41
C LEU A 74 -25.53 -4.88 28.86
N GLU A 75 -24.35 -4.61 29.40
CA GLU A 75 -24.05 -4.87 30.81
C GLU A 75 -24.90 -3.99 31.72
N GLU A 76 -25.11 -2.73 31.37
CA GLU A 76 -26.00 -1.82 32.09
C GLU A 76 -27.43 -2.30 32.08
N GLU A 77 -27.93 -2.73 30.91
CA GLU A 77 -29.29 -3.30 30.79
C GLU A 77 -29.43 -4.56 31.62
N LYS A 78 -28.42 -5.44 31.60
CA LYS A 78 -28.40 -6.63 32.41
C LYS A 78 -28.49 -6.31 33.88
N GLU A 79 -27.71 -5.34 34.36
CA GLU A 79 -27.72 -4.90 35.75
C GLU A 79 -29.08 -4.36 36.13
N GLN A 80 -29.68 -3.50 35.31
CA GLN A 80 -31.01 -2.96 35.54
C GLN A 80 -32.04 -4.07 35.62
N PHE A 81 -31.97 -5.05 34.75
CA PHE A 81 -32.87 -6.20 34.73
C PHE A 81 -32.72 -7.03 35.99
N GLN A 82 -31.47 -7.30 36.41
CA GLN A 82 -31.22 -8.04 37.64
C GLN A 82 -31.76 -7.30 38.87
N ASN A 83 -31.53 -6.00 38.94
CA ASN A 83 -32.05 -5.18 40.05
C ASN A 83 -33.58 -5.18 40.10
N ALA A 84 -34.21 -5.11 38.95
CA ALA A 84 -35.65 -5.19 38.88
C ALA A 84 -36.18 -6.56 39.34
N ALA A 85 -35.50 -7.64 38.92
CA ALA A 85 -35.86 -8.99 39.32
C ALA A 85 -35.67 -9.19 40.82
N TYR A 86 -34.58 -8.71 41.40
CA TYR A 86 -34.38 -8.77 42.84
C TYR A 86 -35.43 -7.98 43.61
N ALA A 87 -35.78 -6.80 43.13
CA ALA A 87 -36.84 -6.00 43.74
C ALA A 87 -38.19 -6.74 43.77
N VAL A 88 -38.56 -7.40 42.66
CA VAL A 88 -39.77 -8.21 42.60
C VAL A 88 -39.71 -9.38 43.57
N LEU A 89 -38.58 -10.10 43.61
CA LEU A 89 -38.43 -11.19 44.57
C LEU A 89 -38.53 -10.74 46.03
N GLU A 90 -37.97 -9.60 46.33
CA GLU A 90 -38.02 -9.02 47.67
C GLU A 90 -39.43 -8.65 48.03
N MET A 91 -40.19 -8.06 47.12
CA MET A 91 -41.58 -7.73 47.30
C MET A 91 -42.45 -8.99 47.54
N LEU A 92 -42.17 -10.05 46.81
CA LEU A 92 -42.89 -11.33 46.99
C LEU A 92 -42.57 -11.95 48.34
N ASN A 93 -41.31 -11.89 48.78
CA ASN A 93 -40.89 -12.44 50.06
C ASN A 93 -41.50 -11.65 51.24
N ASN A 94 -41.62 -10.35 51.11
CA ASN A 94 -42.16 -9.48 52.13
C ASN A 94 -43.68 -9.62 52.26
N ARG A 95 -44.32 -10.11 51.22
CA ARG A 95 -45.76 -10.34 51.25
C ARG A 95 -46.14 -11.59 52.04
N ASN A 96 -45.25 -12.51 52.13
CA ASN A 96 -45.43 -13.72 52.89
C ASN A 96 -45.01 -13.56 54.32
#